data_d0b229a1ffc29b9e2bff2d0fb2fe23f1
#
_entry.id   d0b229a1ffc29b9e2bff2d0fb2fe23f1
#
_cell.length_a   1.000
_cell.length_b   1.000
_cell.length_c   1.000
_cell.angle_alpha   90.00
_cell.angle_beta   90.00
_cell.angle_gamma   90.00
#
_symmetry.space_group_name_H-M   'P 1'
#
loop_
_entity.id
_entity.type
_entity.pdbx_description
1 polymer ?
#
loop_
_entity_poly.entity_id
_entity_poly.type
_entity_poly.pdbx_seq_one_letter_code
_entity_poly.pdbx_strand_id
1 'polypeptide(L)'
;ATLCMYVPKLIYSEKDLNVCGSVYQDMDLVGFIKENINKIKDGIILSCGPCLVTPIRSILNKRGIKNFIISYCCSGQTTIEGTWCYYKLLGIDKKNVLNMQYRGNGWPSGIQIWLKDGSVVKRDNWTEPWVSIHKSNLFKPKRCLFCKQDLGKTADINLADPWLEKYKLNEKKGA
;
A
#
# COMPACT_ATOMS: atom_id res chain seq x y z
N ALA A 1 -0.61 -3.25 23.52
CA ALA A 1 0.47 -3.19 22.55
C ALA A 1 -0.13 -2.86 21.17
N THR A 2 0.27 -1.75 20.58
CA THR A 2 -0.18 -1.36 19.23
C THR A 2 0.40 -2.36 18.24
N LEU A 3 -0.47 -3.06 17.53
CA LEU A 3 -0.04 -3.95 16.44
C LEU A 3 0.52 -3.07 15.31
N CYS A 4 1.60 -3.52 14.66
CA CYS A 4 2.14 -2.84 13.49
C CYS A 4 1.11 -2.89 12.35
N MET A 5 0.53 -1.75 12.04
CA MET A 5 -0.46 -1.59 10.98
C MET A 5 -0.16 -0.31 10.21
N TYR A 6 -0.35 -0.38 8.90
CA TYR A 6 -0.32 0.82 8.08
C TYR A 6 -1.63 1.60 8.22
N VAL A 7 -1.49 2.89 8.40
CA VAL A 7 -2.62 3.83 8.46
C VAL A 7 -2.37 4.99 7.51
N PRO A 8 -3.41 5.57 6.90
CA PRO A 8 -3.27 6.78 6.11
C PRO A 8 -2.80 7.96 6.98
N LYS A 9 -2.02 8.86 6.40
CA LYS A 9 -1.52 10.07 7.08
C LYS A 9 -1.55 11.25 6.12
N LEU A 10 -1.95 12.43 6.61
CA LEU A 10 -1.70 13.69 5.91
C LEU A 10 -0.24 14.09 6.10
N ILE A 11 0.43 14.42 5.00
CA ILE A 11 1.84 14.81 4.97
C ILE A 11 1.91 16.27 4.57
N TYR A 12 2.64 17.07 5.34
CA TYR A 12 2.81 18.49 5.12
C TYR A 12 4.26 18.90 4.83
N SER A 13 5.20 17.95 4.91
CA SER A 13 6.61 18.19 4.63
C SER A 13 7.27 17.02 3.93
N GLU A 14 8.33 17.30 3.16
CA GLU A 14 9.11 16.28 2.46
C GLU A 14 9.73 15.24 3.43
N LYS A 15 10.09 15.65 4.65
CA LYS A 15 10.66 14.76 5.68
C LYS A 15 9.72 13.60 6.03
N ASP A 16 8.41 13.83 5.97
CA ASP A 16 7.41 12.80 6.26
C ASP A 16 7.29 11.75 5.14
N LEU A 17 7.77 12.02 3.93
CA LEU A 17 7.72 11.08 2.81
C LEU A 17 8.58 9.83 3.05
N ASN A 18 9.64 9.94 3.86
CA ASN A 18 10.55 8.83 4.14
C ASN A 18 9.90 7.66 4.89
N VAL A 19 8.71 7.86 5.48
CA VAL A 19 7.95 6.80 6.14
C VAL A 19 6.93 6.13 5.23
N CYS A 20 6.77 6.63 4.00
CA CYS A 20 5.83 6.11 3.02
C CYS A 20 6.45 4.93 2.25
N GLY A 21 5.59 4.03 1.78
CA GLY A 21 6.05 2.88 0.98
C GLY A 21 4.88 2.17 0.31
N SER A 22 5.21 1.19 -0.52
CA SER A 22 4.20 0.32 -1.13
C SER A 22 3.54 -0.55 -0.07
N VAL A 23 2.23 -0.52 0.01
CA VAL A 23 1.44 -1.22 1.02
C VAL A 23 0.49 -2.21 0.37
N TYR A 24 0.57 -3.47 0.78
CA TYR A 24 -0.35 -4.54 0.35
C TYR A 24 -1.37 -4.87 1.46
N GLN A 25 -1.73 -3.87 2.24
CA GLN A 25 -2.73 -3.96 3.29
C GLN A 25 -3.92 -3.07 2.93
N ASP A 26 -5.12 -3.60 3.09
CA ASP A 26 -6.35 -2.81 2.95
C ASP A 26 -6.45 -1.75 4.05
N MET A 27 -6.85 -0.54 3.66
CA MET A 27 -7.00 0.61 4.55
C MET A 27 -8.27 1.39 4.19
N ASP A 28 -8.95 1.94 5.19
CA ASP A 28 -10.10 2.83 4.97
C ASP A 28 -9.64 4.27 4.62
N LEU A 29 -9.13 4.42 3.40
CA LEU A 29 -8.70 5.73 2.91
C LEU A 29 -9.90 6.69 2.71
N VAL A 30 -11.07 6.17 2.37
CA VAL A 30 -12.27 7.00 2.18
C VAL A 30 -12.75 7.58 3.51
N GLY A 31 -12.82 6.76 4.56
CA GLY A 31 -13.12 7.23 5.92
C GLY A 31 -12.11 8.26 6.39
N PHE A 32 -10.81 7.97 6.23
CA PHE A 32 -9.74 8.90 6.59
C PHE A 32 -9.87 10.27 5.90
N ILE A 33 -10.16 10.32 4.59
CA ILE A 33 -10.37 11.58 3.87
C ILE A 33 -11.58 12.33 4.43
N LYS A 34 -12.70 11.65 4.68
CA LYS A 34 -13.90 12.27 5.25
C LYS A 34 -13.63 12.89 6.62
N GLU A 35 -12.93 12.18 7.51
CA GLU A 35 -12.61 12.63 8.86
C GLU A 35 -11.64 13.82 8.87
N ASN A 36 -10.74 13.89 7.88
CA ASN A 36 -9.72 14.92 7.81
C ASN A 36 -10.02 16.01 6.76
N ILE A 37 -11.19 16.00 6.15
CA ILE A 37 -11.56 16.90 5.03
C ILE A 37 -11.34 18.39 5.36
N ASN A 38 -11.64 18.80 6.60
CA ASN A 38 -11.50 20.18 7.06
C ASN A 38 -10.04 20.62 7.28
N LYS A 39 -9.09 19.68 7.28
CA LYS A 39 -7.65 19.96 7.39
C LYS A 39 -7.00 20.23 6.02
N ILE A 40 -7.71 19.90 4.94
CA ILE A 40 -7.22 20.06 3.56
C ILE A 40 -7.69 21.45 3.08
N LYS A 41 -6.79 22.43 3.06
CA LYS A 41 -7.14 23.82 2.75
C LYS A 41 -7.02 24.16 1.27
N ASP A 42 -5.86 23.94 0.67
CA ASP A 42 -5.53 24.44 -0.68
C ASP A 42 -5.65 23.37 -1.77
N GLY A 43 -5.61 22.11 -1.38
CA GLY A 43 -5.66 20.97 -2.27
C GLY A 43 -4.93 19.78 -1.68
N ILE A 44 -4.97 18.65 -2.39
CA ILE A 44 -4.32 17.42 -1.97
C ILE A 44 -3.76 16.65 -3.18
N ILE A 45 -2.55 16.14 -2.99
CA ILE A 45 -1.99 15.08 -3.84
C ILE A 45 -2.10 13.79 -3.07
N LEU A 46 -2.65 12.75 -3.66
CA LEU A 46 -2.77 11.46 -2.98
C LEU A 46 -2.54 10.29 -3.93
N SER A 47 -2.05 9.18 -3.38
CA SER A 47 -2.00 7.91 -4.10
C SER A 47 -3.06 6.95 -3.56
N CYS A 48 -3.75 6.24 -4.46
CA CYS A 48 -4.74 5.24 -4.07
C CYS A 48 -4.94 4.18 -5.14
N GLY A 49 -5.53 3.06 -4.74
CA GLY A 49 -5.95 2.02 -5.69
C GLY A 49 -7.00 2.52 -6.68
N PRO A 50 -7.07 1.94 -7.89
CA PRO A 50 -7.97 2.39 -8.98
C PRO A 50 -9.43 2.51 -8.54
N CYS A 51 -9.92 1.57 -7.73
CA CYS A 51 -11.29 1.55 -7.24
C CYS A 51 -11.65 2.73 -6.31
N LEU A 52 -10.65 3.44 -5.77
CA LEU A 52 -10.85 4.56 -4.85
C LEU A 52 -10.75 5.93 -5.52
N VAL A 53 -10.26 6.01 -6.76
CA VAL A 53 -10.07 7.28 -7.48
C VAL A 53 -11.39 8.04 -7.60
N THR A 54 -12.38 7.44 -8.22
CA THR A 54 -13.69 8.08 -8.46
C THR A 54 -14.41 8.49 -7.17
N PRO A 55 -14.57 7.63 -6.15
CA PRO A 55 -15.25 8.02 -4.92
C PRO A 55 -14.50 9.12 -4.16
N ILE A 56 -13.17 9.07 -4.07
CA ILE A 56 -12.38 10.11 -3.39
C ILE A 56 -12.48 11.43 -4.14
N ARG A 57 -12.29 11.43 -5.45
CA ARG A 57 -12.42 12.63 -6.29
C ARG A 57 -13.80 13.27 -6.14
N SER A 58 -14.87 12.46 -6.11
CA SER A 58 -16.22 12.96 -5.90
C SER A 58 -16.38 13.66 -4.54
N ILE A 59 -15.82 13.09 -3.48
CA ILE A 59 -15.86 13.70 -2.13
C ILE A 59 -15.12 15.04 -2.11
N LEU A 60 -13.91 15.10 -2.68
CA LEU A 60 -13.09 16.29 -2.70
C LEU A 60 -13.72 17.40 -3.57
N ASN A 61 -14.22 17.07 -4.75
CA ASN A 61 -14.87 18.03 -5.66
C ASN A 61 -16.14 18.64 -5.06
N LYS A 62 -16.95 17.87 -4.33
CA LYS A 62 -18.13 18.38 -3.61
C LYS A 62 -17.79 19.42 -2.54
N ARG A 63 -16.55 19.46 -2.08
CA ARG A 63 -16.01 20.44 -1.14
C ARG A 63 -15.18 21.54 -1.79
N GLY A 64 -15.11 21.57 -3.13
CA GLY A 64 -14.29 22.52 -3.87
C GLY A 64 -12.77 22.34 -3.67
N ILE A 65 -12.32 21.17 -3.17
CA ILE A 65 -10.91 20.90 -2.90
C ILE A 65 -10.23 20.43 -4.17
N LYS A 66 -9.19 21.17 -4.59
CA LYS A 66 -8.32 20.78 -5.71
C LYS A 66 -7.65 19.44 -5.37
N ASN A 67 -7.59 18.53 -6.34
CA ASN A 67 -6.99 17.21 -6.09
C ASN A 67 -6.23 16.71 -7.29
N PHE A 68 -5.12 16.04 -7.01
CA PHE A 68 -4.31 15.33 -7.98
C PHE A 68 -4.12 13.89 -7.47
N ILE A 69 -4.59 12.92 -8.25
CA ILE A 69 -4.65 11.53 -7.81
C ILE A 69 -3.72 10.67 -8.65
N ILE A 70 -2.78 10.03 -7.97
CA ILE A 70 -1.86 9.05 -8.54
C ILE A 70 -2.43 7.66 -8.25
N SER A 71 -2.63 6.86 -9.28
CA SER A 71 -3.06 5.48 -9.14
C SER A 71 -1.99 4.51 -9.63
N TYR A 72 -2.25 3.23 -9.49
CA TYR A 72 -1.32 2.18 -9.88
C TYR A 72 -2.07 0.95 -10.40
N CYS A 73 -1.39 0.12 -11.20
CA CYS A 73 -1.92 -1.19 -11.58
C CYS A 73 -2.08 -2.06 -10.34
N CYS A 74 -3.32 -2.46 -10.05
CA CYS A 74 -3.67 -3.16 -8.82
C CYS A 74 -4.18 -4.57 -9.11
N SER A 75 -3.56 -5.58 -8.49
CA SER A 75 -3.99 -6.98 -8.52
C SER A 75 -4.86 -7.38 -7.31
N GLY A 76 -5.27 -6.42 -6.50
CA GLY A 76 -6.02 -6.60 -5.27
C GLY A 76 -5.20 -6.27 -4.03
N GLN A 77 -5.89 -5.97 -2.94
CA GLN A 77 -5.29 -5.76 -1.63
C GLN A 77 -5.44 -7.00 -0.75
N THR A 78 -4.68 -7.05 0.32
CA THR A 78 -4.75 -8.09 1.34
C THR A 78 -5.29 -7.48 2.63
N THR A 79 -6.18 -8.15 3.34
CA THR A 79 -6.60 -7.69 4.67
C THR A 79 -5.45 -7.85 5.66
N ILE A 80 -5.54 -7.19 6.82
CA ILE A 80 -4.49 -7.27 7.86
C ILE A 80 -4.32 -8.70 8.38
N GLU A 81 -5.38 -9.50 8.37
CA GLU A 81 -5.34 -10.90 8.76
C GLU A 81 -4.39 -11.72 7.87
N GLY A 82 -4.30 -11.39 6.58
CA GLY A 82 -3.31 -11.99 5.68
C GLY A 82 -1.87 -11.70 6.12
N THR A 83 -1.58 -10.48 6.55
CA THR A 83 -0.28 -10.12 7.11
C THR A 83 0.00 -10.86 8.42
N TRP A 84 -0.99 -10.99 9.29
CA TRP A 84 -0.82 -11.76 10.53
C TRP A 84 -0.65 -13.26 10.27
N CYS A 85 -1.33 -13.81 9.26
CA CYS A 85 -1.11 -15.17 8.80
C CYS A 85 0.34 -15.35 8.31
N TYR A 86 0.86 -14.38 7.54
CA TYR A 86 2.25 -14.38 7.11
C TYR A 86 3.23 -14.43 8.28
N TYR A 87 3.06 -13.57 9.30
CA TYR A 87 3.89 -13.62 10.50
C TYR A 87 3.85 -14.98 11.16
N LYS A 88 2.64 -15.54 11.34
CA LYS A 88 2.47 -16.87 11.95
C LYS A 88 3.21 -17.97 11.19
N LEU A 89 3.15 -17.97 9.86
CA LEU A 89 3.83 -18.95 9.01
C LEU A 89 5.36 -18.80 9.06
N LEU A 90 5.86 -17.60 9.39
CA LEU A 90 7.28 -17.36 9.64
C LEU A 90 7.71 -17.63 11.10
N GLY A 91 6.81 -18.08 11.97
CA GLY A 91 7.08 -18.26 13.40
C GLY A 91 7.22 -16.95 14.19
N ILE A 92 6.72 -15.83 13.65
CA ILE A 92 6.82 -14.51 14.25
C ILE A 92 5.54 -14.18 15.03
N ASP A 93 5.66 -13.89 16.33
CA ASP A 93 4.56 -13.29 17.07
C ASP A 93 4.37 -11.83 16.62
N LYS A 94 3.17 -11.50 16.12
CA LYS A 94 2.82 -10.15 15.68
C LYS A 94 3.03 -9.06 16.75
N LYS A 95 2.99 -9.43 18.04
CA LYS A 95 3.27 -8.52 19.16
C LYS A 95 4.74 -8.08 19.22
N ASN A 96 5.64 -8.84 18.61
CA ASN A 96 7.07 -8.57 18.57
C ASN A 96 7.46 -7.75 17.33
N VAL A 97 6.56 -7.52 16.39
CA VAL A 97 6.83 -6.72 15.21
C VAL A 97 6.82 -5.22 15.56
N LEU A 98 7.93 -4.54 15.27
CA LEU A 98 8.03 -3.08 15.38
C LEU A 98 7.61 -2.37 14.10
N ASN A 99 8.07 -2.90 12.98
CA ASN A 99 7.80 -2.32 11.66
C ASN A 99 7.84 -3.39 10.58
N MET A 100 7.20 -3.14 9.47
CA MET A 100 7.24 -3.99 8.28
C MET A 100 7.24 -3.12 7.03
N GLN A 101 8.01 -3.50 6.04
CA GLN A 101 7.91 -2.97 4.68
C GLN A 101 7.60 -4.12 3.74
N TYR A 102 6.54 -3.99 2.95
CA TYR A 102 6.19 -4.99 1.93
C TYR A 102 7.13 -4.92 0.71
N ARG A 103 7.68 -3.75 0.46
CA ARG A 103 8.67 -3.50 -0.58
C ARG A 103 9.72 -2.53 -0.02
N GLY A 104 10.89 -3.04 0.27
CA GLY A 104 12.02 -2.27 0.80
C GLY A 104 13.31 -2.60 0.04
N ASN A 105 14.33 -1.77 0.19
CA ASN A 105 15.66 -1.95 -0.40
C ASN A 105 15.70 -1.96 -1.94
N GLY A 106 15.03 -1.00 -2.56
CA GLY A 106 15.09 -0.84 -4.01
C GLY A 106 14.13 -1.75 -4.78
N TRP A 107 14.41 -1.98 -6.03
CA TRP A 107 13.60 -2.77 -6.94
C TRP A 107 14.43 -3.95 -7.51
N PRO A 108 13.90 -5.16 -7.64
CA PRO A 108 12.53 -5.62 -7.40
C PRO A 108 12.11 -5.76 -5.94
N SER A 109 12.97 -5.42 -4.98
CA SER A 109 12.68 -5.30 -3.56
C SER A 109 12.34 -6.61 -2.83
N GLY A 110 12.03 -6.50 -1.53
CA GLY A 110 11.61 -7.62 -0.71
C GLY A 110 10.89 -7.17 0.55
N ILE A 111 10.30 -8.12 1.26
CA ILE A 111 9.66 -7.87 2.55
C ILE A 111 10.72 -7.78 3.63
N GLN A 112 10.60 -6.78 4.50
CA GLN A 112 11.43 -6.60 5.69
C GLN A 112 10.55 -6.44 6.91
N ILE A 113 10.90 -7.15 7.99
CA ILE A 113 10.17 -7.13 9.25
C ILE A 113 11.19 -6.87 10.36
N TRP A 114 11.04 -5.75 11.05
CA TRP A 114 11.87 -5.39 12.22
C TRP A 114 11.20 -5.86 13.49
N LEU A 115 11.93 -6.57 14.33
CA LEU A 115 11.44 -7.13 15.58
C LEU A 115 11.95 -6.35 16.80
N LYS A 116 11.27 -6.48 17.91
CA LYS A 116 11.59 -5.80 19.17
C LYS A 116 12.95 -6.19 19.78
N ASP A 117 13.44 -7.38 19.45
CA ASP A 117 14.77 -7.85 19.86
C ASP A 117 15.92 -7.28 19.01
N GLY A 118 15.60 -6.38 18.07
CA GLY A 118 16.55 -5.77 17.15
C GLY A 118 16.84 -6.58 15.90
N SER A 119 16.31 -7.79 15.78
CA SER A 119 16.49 -8.61 14.57
C SER A 119 15.63 -8.11 13.41
N VAL A 120 16.09 -8.42 12.18
CA VAL A 120 15.38 -8.07 10.94
C VAL A 120 15.22 -9.32 10.08
N VAL A 121 13.98 -9.71 9.84
CA VAL A 121 13.65 -10.78 8.91
C VAL A 121 13.49 -10.21 7.51
N LYS A 122 14.26 -10.74 6.54
CA LYS A 122 14.20 -10.34 5.13
C LYS A 122 13.73 -11.51 4.28
N ARG A 123 12.88 -11.23 3.30
CA ARG A 123 12.40 -12.19 2.31
C ARG A 123 12.36 -11.51 0.95
N ASP A 124 12.73 -12.26 -0.08
CA ASP A 124 12.65 -11.75 -1.44
C ASP A 124 11.20 -11.50 -1.84
N ASN A 125 11.03 -10.58 -2.78
CA ASN A 125 9.72 -10.22 -3.29
C ASN A 125 9.06 -11.43 -3.99
N TRP A 126 7.77 -11.59 -3.78
CA TRP A 126 6.96 -12.64 -4.39
C TRP A 126 7.42 -14.07 -4.11
N THR A 127 8.01 -14.30 -2.92
CA THR A 127 8.33 -15.65 -2.43
C THR A 127 7.25 -16.19 -1.49
N GLU A 128 7.24 -17.52 -1.32
CA GLU A 128 6.34 -18.16 -0.34
C GLU A 128 6.75 -17.81 1.12
N PRO A 129 5.79 -17.75 2.04
CA PRO A 129 4.34 -17.94 1.87
C PRO A 129 3.55 -16.68 1.45
N TRP A 130 4.21 -15.53 1.24
CA TRP A 130 3.52 -14.27 0.91
C TRP A 130 2.76 -14.34 -0.41
N VAL A 131 3.32 -14.96 -1.43
CA VAL A 131 2.68 -15.11 -2.74
C VAL A 131 1.34 -15.82 -2.63
N SER A 132 1.28 -16.94 -1.92
CA SER A 132 0.06 -17.70 -1.70
C SER A 132 -0.98 -16.90 -0.92
N ILE A 133 -0.57 -16.18 0.12
CA ILE A 133 -1.44 -15.32 0.92
C ILE A 133 -2.03 -14.20 0.05
N HIS A 134 -1.18 -13.46 -0.66
CA HIS A 134 -1.61 -12.31 -1.45
C HIS A 134 -2.49 -12.69 -2.65
N LYS A 135 -2.20 -13.81 -3.29
CA LYS A 135 -2.98 -14.31 -4.43
C LYS A 135 -4.27 -15.03 -4.03
N SER A 136 -4.34 -15.53 -2.80
CA SER A 136 -5.53 -16.24 -2.32
C SER A 136 -6.72 -15.29 -2.15
N ASN A 137 -7.92 -15.79 -2.38
CA ASN A 137 -9.14 -15.02 -2.13
C ASN A 137 -9.53 -14.96 -0.64
N LEU A 138 -8.87 -15.76 0.21
CA LEU A 138 -9.18 -15.85 1.65
C LEU A 138 -8.95 -14.53 2.39
N PHE A 139 -7.91 -13.79 1.98
CA PHE A 139 -7.50 -12.55 2.63
C PHE A 139 -7.81 -11.30 1.78
N LYS A 140 -8.60 -11.44 0.73
CA LYS A 140 -8.99 -10.27 -0.09
C LYS A 140 -10.23 -9.57 0.49
N PRO A 141 -10.24 -8.23 0.54
CA PRO A 141 -11.45 -7.48 0.82
C PRO A 141 -12.55 -7.84 -0.19
N LYS A 142 -13.81 -7.91 0.27
CA LYS A 142 -14.94 -8.29 -0.59
C LYS A 142 -15.00 -7.48 -1.89
N ARG A 143 -14.71 -6.16 -1.84
CA ARG A 143 -14.68 -5.31 -3.04
C ARG A 143 -13.66 -5.79 -4.10
N CYS A 144 -12.54 -6.38 -3.68
CA CYS A 144 -11.52 -6.88 -4.60
C CYS A 144 -11.99 -8.13 -5.35
N LEU A 145 -12.86 -8.94 -4.76
CA LEU A 145 -13.43 -10.15 -5.40
C LEU A 145 -14.37 -9.80 -6.58
N PHE A 146 -14.98 -8.62 -6.54
CA PHE A 146 -15.90 -8.13 -7.58
C PHE A 146 -15.31 -6.99 -8.42
N CYS A 147 -14.01 -6.70 -8.24
CA CYS A 147 -13.35 -5.60 -8.93
C CYS A 147 -13.20 -5.87 -10.42
N LYS A 148 -13.68 -4.93 -11.25
CA LYS A 148 -13.55 -4.99 -12.72
C LYS A 148 -12.21 -4.47 -13.24
N GLN A 149 -11.27 -4.12 -12.36
CA GLN A 149 -9.93 -3.62 -12.69
C GLN A 149 -9.94 -2.52 -13.76
N ASP A 150 -10.40 -1.33 -13.41
CA ASP A 150 -10.45 -0.20 -14.37
C ASP A 150 -9.06 0.38 -14.71
N LEU A 151 -8.01 -0.18 -14.14
CA LEU A 151 -6.61 0.21 -14.34
C LEU A 151 -6.32 1.69 -14.03
N GLY A 152 -7.16 2.33 -13.22
CA GLY A 152 -6.96 3.72 -12.80
C GLY A 152 -7.14 4.77 -13.91
N LYS A 153 -7.92 4.48 -14.94
CA LYS A 153 -8.18 5.38 -16.08
C LYS A 153 -8.70 6.78 -15.68
N THR A 154 -9.31 6.89 -14.50
CA THR A 154 -9.83 8.16 -13.99
C THR A 154 -8.85 8.91 -13.10
N ALA A 155 -7.65 8.39 -12.86
CA ALA A 155 -6.58 9.07 -12.16
C ALA A 155 -5.85 10.07 -13.08
N ASP A 156 -5.14 11.03 -12.47
CA ASP A 156 -4.33 11.98 -13.23
C ASP A 156 -3.04 11.34 -13.73
N ILE A 157 -2.45 10.44 -12.93
CA ILE A 157 -1.34 9.56 -13.32
C ILE A 157 -1.66 8.14 -12.87
N ASN A 158 -1.34 7.16 -13.72
CA ASN A 158 -1.39 5.75 -13.37
C ASN A 158 -0.02 5.10 -13.57
N LEU A 159 0.49 4.46 -12.51
CA LEU A 159 1.82 3.85 -12.46
C LEU A 159 1.72 2.32 -12.55
N ALA A 160 2.71 1.70 -13.13
CA ALA A 160 2.84 0.25 -13.17
C ALA A 160 4.31 -0.17 -13.11
N ASP A 161 4.59 -1.29 -12.44
CA ASP A 161 5.89 -1.93 -12.52
C ASP A 161 6.07 -2.55 -13.92
N PRO A 162 7.12 -2.24 -14.66
CA PRO A 162 7.27 -2.72 -16.03
C PRO A 162 7.62 -4.21 -16.14
N TRP A 163 8.17 -4.84 -15.11
CA TRP A 163 8.57 -6.25 -15.04
C TRP A 163 9.35 -6.77 -16.27
N LEU A 164 10.02 -5.86 -16.99
CA LEU A 164 10.85 -6.21 -18.14
C LEU A 164 12.27 -6.57 -17.69
N GLU A 165 12.86 -7.61 -18.27
CA GLU A 165 14.20 -8.10 -17.88
C GLU A 165 15.27 -7.02 -17.92
N LYS A 166 15.24 -6.15 -18.94
CA LYS A 166 16.19 -5.04 -19.07
C LYS A 166 16.21 -4.10 -17.86
N TYR A 167 15.07 -3.93 -17.16
CA TYR A 167 14.97 -3.08 -15.97
C TYR A 167 15.32 -3.84 -14.69
N LYS A 168 14.98 -5.13 -14.60
CA LYS A 168 15.31 -5.95 -13.43
C LYS A 168 16.81 -6.00 -13.13
N LEU A 169 17.63 -6.00 -14.15
CA LEU A 169 19.09 -6.09 -14.03
C LEU A 169 19.75 -4.75 -13.70
N ASN A 170 19.25 -3.66 -14.28
CA ASN A 170 19.94 -2.38 -14.30
C ASN A 170 19.30 -1.30 -13.44
N GLU A 171 18.03 -1.44 -13.07
CA GLU A 171 17.26 -0.39 -12.41
C GLU A 171 16.94 -0.73 -10.95
N LYS A 172 17.80 -0.27 -10.04
CA LYS A 172 17.66 -0.54 -8.60
C LYS A 172 16.57 0.31 -7.91
N LYS A 173 16.16 1.42 -8.53
CA LYS A 173 15.16 2.34 -7.97
C LYS A 173 13.75 2.12 -8.52
N GLY A 174 13.62 1.26 -9.51
CA GLY A 174 12.43 1.09 -10.32
C GLY A 174 12.48 1.96 -11.58
N ALA A 175 11.69 1.60 -12.58
CA ALA A 175 11.60 2.29 -13.87
C ALA A 175 10.27 3.01 -14.03
#